data_894493260378b22d0e675f48cdd9038a
#
_entry.id   894493260378b22d0e675f48cdd9038a
#
_cell.length_a   1.000
_cell.length_b   1.000
_cell.length_c   1.000
_cell.angle_alpha   90.00
_cell.angle_beta   90.00
_cell.angle_gamma   90.00
#
_symmetry.space_group_name_H-M   'P 1'
#
loop_
_entity.id
_entity.type
_entity.pdbx_description
1 polymer ?
#
loop_
_entity_poly.entity_id
_entity_poly.type
_entity_poly.pdbx_seq_one_letter_code
_entity_poly.pdbx_strand_id
1 'polypeptide(L)'
;NGAKDLLDILQFLYTYDQRESVEKHFPSLKNIFVNVAEKKLGAHASSIEINRETKACEQRIRRAVTHSLNHFASIGLTDFSNPKFENYASKFFDFTAVRKKMKELQGDSKILPIRINTKKFIQIFFFEAKRLLSKEKSWY
;
A
#
# COMPACT_ATOMS: atom_id res chain seq x y z
N ASN A 1 3.39 3.11 13.02
CA ASN A 1 4.43 3.02 11.99
C ASN A 1 3.85 2.30 10.77
N GLY A 2 4.14 2.84 9.60
CA GLY A 2 3.55 2.36 8.33
C GLY A 2 3.87 0.91 8.00
N ALA A 3 5.07 0.43 8.33
CA ALA A 3 5.47 -0.95 8.06
C ALA A 3 4.64 -1.94 8.87
N LYS A 4 4.40 -1.64 10.14
CA LYS A 4 3.57 -2.47 11.00
C LYS A 4 2.12 -2.46 10.52
N ASP A 5 1.61 -1.29 10.14
CA ASP A 5 0.25 -1.15 9.60
C ASP A 5 0.08 -1.99 8.33
N LEU A 6 1.08 -2.01 7.44
CA LEU A 6 1.05 -2.84 6.24
C LEU A 6 1.03 -4.33 6.58
N LEU A 7 1.81 -4.75 7.56
CA LEU A 7 1.79 -6.15 8.03
C LEU A 7 0.43 -6.54 8.59
N ASP A 8 -0.18 -5.67 9.38
CA ASP A 8 -1.52 -5.90 9.94
C ASP A 8 -2.56 -6.02 8.83
N ILE A 9 -2.44 -5.19 7.80
CA ILE A 9 -3.32 -5.24 6.63
C ILE A 9 -3.13 -6.56 5.87
N LEU A 10 -1.88 -6.99 5.67
CA LEU A 10 -1.59 -8.26 5.01
C LEU A 10 -2.18 -9.44 5.76
N GLN A 11 -2.07 -9.46 7.10
CA GLN A 11 -2.67 -10.50 7.91
C GLN A 11 -4.18 -10.53 7.77
N PHE A 12 -4.81 -9.36 7.80
CA PHE A 12 -6.25 -9.24 7.61
C PHE A 12 -6.67 -9.78 6.24
N LEU A 13 -6.00 -9.38 5.18
CA LEU A 13 -6.31 -9.80 3.82
C LEU A 13 -6.07 -11.29 3.62
N TYR A 14 -5.01 -11.83 4.23
CA TYR A 14 -4.71 -13.25 4.14
C TYR A 14 -5.81 -14.09 4.78
N THR A 15 -6.28 -13.68 5.97
CA THR A 15 -7.38 -14.34 6.66
C THR A 15 -8.69 -14.19 5.87
N TYR A 16 -8.93 -13.00 5.34
CA TYR A 16 -10.11 -12.72 4.50
C TYR A 16 -10.13 -13.62 3.28
N ASP A 17 -8.98 -13.81 2.62
CA ASP A 17 -8.83 -14.63 1.42
C ASP A 17 -9.18 -16.10 1.68
N GLN A 18 -9.03 -16.59 2.91
CA GLN A 18 -9.40 -17.94 3.28
C GLN A 18 -10.93 -18.16 3.28
N ARG A 19 -11.70 -17.10 3.50
CA ARG A 19 -13.16 -17.15 3.58
C ARG A 19 -13.81 -16.75 2.25
N GLU A 20 -13.35 -15.65 1.67
CA GLU A 20 -13.83 -15.10 0.41
C GLU A 20 -12.63 -14.75 -0.46
N SER A 21 -12.69 -15.08 -1.73
CA SER A 21 -11.58 -14.77 -2.64
C SER A 21 -11.35 -13.27 -2.75
N VAL A 22 -10.15 -12.83 -2.39
CA VAL A 22 -9.72 -11.43 -2.53
C VAL A 22 -9.72 -11.01 -4.00
N GLU A 23 -9.44 -11.94 -4.92
CA GLU A 23 -9.48 -11.68 -6.36
C GLU A 23 -10.88 -11.32 -6.84
N LYS A 24 -11.90 -11.97 -6.30
CA LYS A 24 -13.29 -11.76 -6.67
C LYS A 24 -13.92 -10.58 -5.94
N HIS A 25 -13.61 -10.45 -4.65
CA HIS A 25 -14.22 -9.45 -3.77
C HIS A 25 -13.18 -8.81 -2.87
N PHE A 26 -12.49 -7.81 -3.40
CA PHE A 26 -11.54 -7.06 -2.58
C PHE A 26 -12.31 -6.15 -1.62
N PRO A 27 -12.02 -6.22 -0.31
CA PRO A 27 -12.74 -5.39 0.67
C PRO A 27 -12.48 -3.91 0.45
N SER A 28 -13.42 -3.06 0.88
CA SER A 28 -13.24 -1.61 0.80
C SER A 28 -12.09 -1.17 1.73
N LEU A 29 -11.47 -0.04 1.41
CA LEU A 29 -10.42 0.51 2.28
C LEU A 29 -10.95 0.77 3.69
N LYS A 30 -12.16 1.30 3.81
CA LYS A 30 -12.79 1.53 5.10
C LYS A 30 -12.90 0.23 5.91
N ASN A 31 -13.35 -0.84 5.27
CA ASN A 31 -13.49 -2.14 5.91
C ASN A 31 -12.12 -2.66 6.39
N ILE A 32 -11.10 -2.55 5.57
CA ILE A 32 -9.73 -2.96 5.92
C ILE A 32 -9.26 -2.18 7.15
N PHE A 33 -9.35 -0.86 7.14
CA PHE A 33 -8.83 -0.02 8.22
C PHE A 33 -9.62 -0.19 9.52
N VAL A 34 -10.95 -0.34 9.43
CA VAL A 34 -11.78 -0.59 10.62
C VAL A 34 -11.41 -1.94 11.26
N ASN A 35 -11.29 -2.99 10.47
CA ASN A 35 -10.96 -4.32 11.00
C ASN A 35 -9.57 -4.36 11.62
N VAL A 36 -8.60 -3.70 11.01
CA VAL A 36 -7.24 -3.61 11.56
C VAL A 36 -7.26 -2.84 12.88
N ALA A 37 -8.01 -1.74 12.96
CA ALA A 37 -8.15 -0.95 14.19
C ALA A 37 -8.81 -1.75 15.31
N GLU A 38 -9.89 -2.47 15.01
CA GLU A 38 -10.61 -3.30 15.98
C GLU A 38 -9.70 -4.39 16.55
N LYS A 39 -8.94 -5.05 15.71
CA LYS A 39 -8.00 -6.10 16.12
C LYS A 39 -6.91 -5.52 17.02
N LYS A 40 -6.37 -4.37 16.65
CA LYS A 40 -5.30 -3.71 17.41
C LYS A 40 -5.76 -3.27 18.81
N LEU A 41 -6.94 -2.69 18.91
CA LEU A 41 -7.45 -2.13 20.15
C LEU A 41 -8.14 -3.15 21.05
N GLY A 42 -8.65 -4.25 20.49
CA GLY A 42 -9.29 -5.31 21.25
C GLY A 42 -10.78 -5.08 21.51
N ALA A 43 -11.39 -6.05 22.19
CA ALA A 43 -12.84 -6.13 22.35
C ALA A 43 -13.47 -5.04 23.21
N HIS A 44 -12.67 -4.37 24.06
CA HIS A 44 -13.17 -3.36 25.00
C HIS A 44 -13.07 -1.92 24.47
N ALA A 45 -12.57 -1.74 23.26
CA ALA A 45 -12.41 -0.41 22.68
C ALA A 45 -13.79 0.19 22.35
N SER A 46 -13.95 1.48 22.63
CA SER A 46 -15.15 2.22 22.25
C SER A 46 -15.17 2.50 20.75
N SER A 47 -16.37 2.81 20.23
CA SER A 47 -16.51 3.19 18.82
C SER A 47 -15.71 4.46 18.49
N ILE A 48 -15.56 5.38 19.45
CA ILE A 48 -14.76 6.61 19.29
C ILE A 48 -13.28 6.25 19.14
N GLU A 49 -12.78 5.35 19.98
CA GLU A 49 -11.39 4.89 19.91
C GLU A 49 -11.09 4.16 18.60
N ILE A 50 -11.99 3.29 18.16
CA ILE A 50 -11.86 2.56 16.90
C ILE A 50 -11.84 3.53 15.72
N ASN A 51 -12.74 4.51 15.70
CA ASN A 51 -12.81 5.51 14.65
C ASN A 51 -11.54 6.36 14.58
N ARG A 52 -11.00 6.73 15.73
CA ARG A 52 -9.75 7.50 15.83
C ARG A 52 -8.57 6.70 15.28
N GLU A 53 -8.44 5.44 15.68
CA GLU A 53 -7.37 4.57 15.21
C GLU A 53 -7.50 4.25 13.72
N THR A 54 -8.73 4.07 13.22
CA THR A 54 -9.00 3.87 11.80
C THR A 54 -8.44 5.03 10.97
N LYS A 55 -8.72 6.25 11.39
CA LYS A 55 -8.22 7.46 10.70
C LYS A 55 -6.71 7.59 10.81
N ALA A 56 -6.15 7.27 11.97
CA ALA A 56 -4.71 7.33 12.19
C ALA A 56 -3.98 6.31 11.31
N CYS A 57 -4.48 5.08 11.24
CA CYS A 57 -3.96 4.03 10.39
C CYS A 57 -3.99 4.44 8.92
N GLU A 58 -5.12 4.97 8.46
CA GLU A 58 -5.26 5.46 7.10
C GLU A 58 -4.20 6.51 6.75
N GLN A 59 -3.97 7.47 7.66
CA GLN A 59 -2.96 8.51 7.43
C GLN A 59 -1.55 7.95 7.42
N ARG A 60 -1.23 7.01 8.30
CA ARG A 60 0.09 6.36 8.31
C ARG A 60 0.33 5.59 7.00
N ILE A 61 -0.68 4.89 6.51
CA ILE A 61 -0.59 4.16 5.24
C ILE A 61 -0.40 5.12 4.07
N ARG A 62 -1.16 6.20 4.02
CA ARG A 62 -1.01 7.20 2.97
C ARG A 62 0.41 7.79 2.92
N ARG A 63 0.98 8.08 4.10
CA ARG A 63 2.36 8.56 4.18
C ARG A 63 3.36 7.51 3.69
N ALA A 64 3.16 6.26 4.06
CA ALA A 64 4.02 5.17 3.61
C ALA A 64 3.96 5.00 2.09
N VAL A 65 2.76 5.08 1.50
CA VAL A 65 2.55 4.99 0.06
C VAL A 65 3.22 6.16 -0.66
N THR A 66 3.06 7.38 -0.14
CA THR A 66 3.71 8.57 -0.68
C THR A 66 5.22 8.45 -0.62
N HIS A 67 5.75 7.95 0.49
CA HIS A 67 7.19 7.71 0.64
C HIS A 67 7.70 6.70 -0.39
N SER A 68 6.94 5.64 -0.65
CA SER A 68 7.26 4.66 -1.68
C SER A 68 7.30 5.28 -3.07
N LEU A 69 6.34 6.15 -3.38
CA LEU A 69 6.32 6.86 -4.66
C LEU A 69 7.57 7.72 -4.83
N ASN A 70 7.95 8.48 -3.79
CA ASN A 70 9.17 9.27 -3.78
C ASN A 70 10.41 8.41 -4.04
N HIS A 71 10.46 7.25 -3.39
CA HIS A 71 11.58 6.33 -3.53
C HIS A 71 11.71 5.80 -4.96
N PHE A 72 10.62 5.33 -5.55
CA PHE A 72 10.63 4.84 -6.94
C PHE A 72 10.97 5.96 -7.93
N ALA A 73 10.42 7.14 -7.74
CA ALA A 73 10.72 8.29 -8.62
C ALA A 73 12.21 8.67 -8.54
N SER A 74 12.79 8.65 -7.34
CA SER A 74 14.22 8.90 -7.13
C SER A 74 15.09 7.86 -7.86
N ILE A 75 14.74 6.59 -7.77
CA ILE A 75 15.43 5.52 -8.48
C ILE A 75 15.36 5.77 -10.00
N GLY A 76 14.17 6.10 -10.50
CA GLY A 76 13.96 6.35 -11.94
C GLY A 76 14.77 7.52 -12.47
N LEU A 77 15.00 8.56 -11.64
CA LEU A 77 15.80 9.72 -12.02
C LEU A 77 17.28 9.40 -12.09
N THR A 78 17.78 8.52 -11.22
CA THR A 78 19.20 8.16 -11.17
C THR A 78 19.53 7.02 -12.13
N ASP A 79 18.62 6.06 -12.29
CA ASP A 79 18.82 4.90 -13.14
C ASP A 79 17.47 4.39 -13.64
N PHE A 80 17.04 4.87 -14.81
CA PHE A 80 15.76 4.52 -15.41
C PHE A 80 15.64 3.02 -15.71
N SER A 81 16.76 2.36 -15.97
CA SER A 81 16.78 0.92 -16.27
C SER A 81 16.92 0.05 -15.04
N ASN A 82 16.91 0.64 -13.82
CA ASN A 82 17.00 -0.14 -12.58
C ASN A 82 15.85 -1.14 -12.51
N PRO A 83 16.14 -2.44 -12.24
CA PRO A 83 15.10 -3.47 -12.20
C PRO A 83 13.97 -3.20 -11.22
N LYS A 84 14.25 -2.58 -10.08
CA LYS A 84 13.20 -2.21 -9.11
C LYS A 84 12.24 -1.19 -9.72
N PHE A 85 12.78 -0.19 -10.40
CA PHE A 85 11.96 0.83 -11.06
C PHE A 85 11.11 0.21 -12.17
N GLU A 86 11.73 -0.56 -13.07
CA GLU A 86 11.01 -1.19 -14.18
C GLU A 86 9.92 -2.16 -13.72
N ASN A 87 10.22 -2.98 -12.70
CA ASN A 87 9.32 -4.04 -12.29
C ASN A 87 8.20 -3.56 -11.39
N TYR A 88 8.44 -2.55 -10.55
CA TYR A 88 7.49 -2.20 -9.48
C TYR A 88 6.84 -0.83 -9.62
N ALA A 89 7.52 0.15 -10.20
CA ALA A 89 6.98 1.51 -10.24
C ALA A 89 5.60 1.55 -10.92
N SER A 90 5.47 0.95 -12.09
CA SER A 90 4.22 0.94 -12.85
C SER A 90 3.19 -0.05 -12.32
N LYS A 91 3.61 -1.04 -11.53
CA LYS A 91 2.68 -1.96 -10.86
C LYS A 91 1.97 -1.28 -9.69
N PHE A 92 2.75 -0.67 -8.80
CA PHE A 92 2.21 -0.07 -7.57
C PHE A 92 1.57 1.29 -7.80
N PHE A 93 2.04 2.03 -8.81
CA PHE A 93 1.57 3.38 -9.09
C PHE A 93 1.22 3.53 -10.56
N ASP A 94 0.33 4.48 -10.86
CA ASP A 94 0.08 4.86 -12.24
C ASP A 94 1.30 5.58 -12.80
N PHE A 95 1.63 5.30 -14.05
CA PHE A 95 2.79 5.89 -14.70
C PHE A 95 2.76 7.42 -14.67
N THR A 96 1.57 8.01 -14.79
CA THR A 96 1.37 9.45 -14.70
C THR A 96 1.82 9.99 -13.34
N ALA A 97 1.48 9.29 -12.24
CA ALA A 97 1.88 9.70 -10.89
C ALA A 97 3.40 9.65 -10.73
N VAL A 98 4.04 8.60 -11.22
CA VAL A 98 5.50 8.44 -11.17
C VAL A 98 6.19 9.58 -11.93
N ARG A 99 5.72 9.88 -13.15
CA ARG A 99 6.27 10.97 -13.97
C ARG A 99 6.12 12.32 -13.29
N LYS A 100 4.96 12.61 -12.73
CA LYS A 100 4.71 13.87 -12.00
C LYS A 100 5.66 14.01 -10.82
N LYS A 101 5.87 12.94 -10.06
CA LYS A 101 6.79 12.96 -8.93
C LYS A 101 8.23 13.16 -9.39
N MET A 102 8.64 12.52 -10.48
CA MET A 102 9.97 12.71 -11.06
C MET A 102 10.20 14.17 -11.43
N LYS A 103 9.23 14.82 -12.09
CA LYS A 103 9.31 16.23 -12.44
C LYS A 103 9.42 17.13 -11.21
N GLU A 104 8.61 16.84 -10.18
CA GLU A 104 8.65 17.56 -8.92
C GLU A 104 10.03 17.47 -8.27
N LEU A 105 10.63 16.29 -8.24
CA LEU A 105 11.97 16.06 -7.69
C LEU A 105 13.08 16.73 -8.49
N GLN A 106 12.84 16.97 -9.78
CA GLN A 106 13.78 17.72 -10.63
C GLN A 106 13.67 19.23 -10.44
N GLY A 107 12.78 19.70 -9.58
CA GLY A 107 12.63 21.12 -9.29
C GLY A 107 11.71 21.86 -10.24
N ASP A 108 10.82 21.16 -10.93
CA ASP A 108 9.80 21.79 -11.77
C ASP A 108 8.88 22.63 -10.89
N SER A 109 8.75 23.93 -11.20
CA SER A 109 7.96 24.87 -10.42
C SER A 109 6.46 24.66 -10.53
N LYS A 110 6.00 23.88 -11.50
CA LYS A 110 4.58 23.53 -11.65
C LYS A 110 4.28 22.25 -10.88
N ILE A 111 3.97 22.40 -9.61
CA ILE A 111 3.55 21.27 -8.78
C ILE A 111 2.11 20.93 -9.16
N LEU A 112 1.94 19.86 -9.94
CA LEU A 112 0.62 19.31 -10.23
C LEU A 112 0.22 18.35 -9.12
N PRO A 113 -1.06 18.37 -8.68
CA PRO A 113 -1.52 17.43 -7.67
C PRO A 113 -1.30 15.99 -8.15
N ILE A 114 -0.74 15.17 -7.27
CA ILE A 114 -0.51 13.75 -7.55
C ILE A 114 -1.58 12.95 -6.81
N ARG A 115 -2.38 12.21 -7.56
CA ARG A 115 -3.36 11.30 -6.97
C ARG A 115 -2.72 9.97 -6.69
N ILE A 116 -2.78 9.55 -5.43
CA ILE A 116 -2.30 8.26 -4.98
C ILE A 116 -3.50 7.32 -4.82
N ASN A 117 -3.45 6.18 -5.50
CA ASN A 117 -4.47 5.16 -5.36
C ASN A 117 -4.03 4.15 -4.29
N THR A 118 -4.40 4.43 -3.05
CA THR A 118 -4.04 3.61 -1.90
C THR A 118 -4.58 2.18 -2.02
N LYS A 119 -5.80 2.03 -2.53
CA LYS A 119 -6.42 0.71 -2.71
C LYS A 119 -5.61 -0.13 -3.70
N LYS A 120 -5.23 0.44 -4.83
CA LYS A 120 -4.39 -0.25 -5.82
C LYS A 120 -3.07 -0.67 -5.20
N PHE A 121 -2.42 0.22 -4.44
CA PHE A 121 -1.16 -0.10 -3.77
C PHE A 121 -1.31 -1.30 -2.85
N ILE A 122 -2.33 -1.31 -2.02
CA ILE A 122 -2.59 -2.41 -1.08
C ILE A 122 -2.90 -3.71 -1.83
N GLN A 123 -3.69 -3.65 -2.90
CA GLN A 123 -4.00 -4.81 -3.72
C GLN A 123 -2.74 -5.44 -4.29
N ILE A 124 -1.90 -4.63 -4.92
CA ILE A 124 -0.67 -5.12 -5.55
C ILE A 124 0.29 -5.64 -4.47
N PHE A 125 0.39 -4.93 -3.35
CA PHE A 125 1.22 -5.34 -2.23
C PHE A 125 0.83 -6.74 -1.72
N PHE A 126 -0.48 -6.97 -1.56
CA PHE A 126 -0.99 -8.27 -1.13
C PHE A 126 -0.68 -9.36 -2.15
N PHE A 127 -0.97 -9.13 -3.43
CA PHE A 127 -0.75 -10.13 -4.47
C PHE A 127 0.73 -10.45 -4.66
N GLU A 128 1.61 -9.46 -4.56
CA GLU A 128 3.05 -9.70 -4.61
C GLU A 128 3.54 -10.51 -3.42
N ALA A 129 3.07 -10.22 -2.21
CA ALA A 129 3.39 -10.98 -1.02
C ALA A 129 2.93 -12.44 -1.15
N LYS A 130 1.71 -12.64 -1.65
CA LYS A 130 1.14 -13.98 -1.87
C LYS A 130 1.95 -14.76 -2.91
N ARG A 131 2.37 -14.09 -3.99
CA ARG A 131 3.19 -14.70 -5.03
C ARG A 131 4.55 -15.15 -4.49
N LEU A 132 5.19 -14.33 -3.69
CA LEU A 132 6.49 -14.64 -3.08
C LEU A 132 6.40 -15.84 -2.13
N LEU A 133 5.34 -15.89 -1.31
CA LEU A 133 5.10 -17.02 -0.41
C LEU A 133 4.87 -18.32 -1.19
N SER A 134 4.15 -18.27 -2.30
CA SER A 134 3.93 -19.42 -3.17
C SER A 134 5.23 -19.92 -3.79
N LYS A 135 6.11 -19.01 -4.19
CA LYS A 135 7.44 -19.35 -4.71
C LYS A 135 8.29 -20.09 -3.68
N GLU A 136 8.33 -19.58 -2.45
CA GLU A 136 9.07 -20.24 -1.36
C GLU A 136 8.57 -21.66 -1.13
N LYS A 137 7.24 -21.86 -1.12
CA LYS A 137 6.64 -23.18 -0.95
C LYS A 137 6.94 -24.14 -2.09
N SER A 138 7.18 -23.64 -3.30
CA SER A 138 7.47 -24.50 -4.46
C SER A 138 8.88 -25.09 -4.43
N TRP A 139 9.76 -24.64 -3.54
CA TRP A 139 11.10 -25.17 -3.37
C TRP A 139 11.15 -26.37 -2.42
N TYR A 140 10.07 -26.69 -1.76
CA TYR A 140 9.94 -27.84 -0.89
C TYR A 140 9.01 -28.88 -1.55
#